data_34e8d2301fd2d7263a1a9e23e59d4873
#
_entry.id   34e8d2301fd2d7263a1a9e23e59d4873
#
_cell.length_a   1.000
_cell.length_b   1.000
_cell.length_c   1.000
_cell.angle_alpha   90.00
_cell.angle_beta   90.00
_cell.angle_gamma   90.00
#
_symmetry.space_group_name_H-M   'P 1'
#
loop_
_entity.id
_entity.type
_entity.pdbx_description
1 polymer ?
#
loop_
_entity_poly.entity_id
_entity_poly.type
_entity_poly.pdbx_seq_one_letter_code
_entity_poly.pdbx_strand_id
1 'polypeptide(L)'
;MFRDPTKKGAGYKSFVVDGWNCWNNKDRLKEHVGGVGSPHNVALKKCEVLLQKEQHIDVALRKQLESSKNAYYVRVNGAIDTARLLLKQGLPFQGHDESKTSYNRGNYRKFYQCLAEHDPALAKALTVDAADNSLLVSSDIKKTSLNVL
;
A
#
# COMPACT_ATOMS: atom_id res chain seq x y z
N MET A 1 -6.45 -19.57 -16.00
CA MET A 1 -6.08 -19.19 -17.36
C MET A 1 -7.37 -19.01 -18.15
N PHE A 2 -7.77 -17.77 -18.43
CA PHE A 2 -9.03 -17.48 -19.13
C PHE A 2 -8.86 -17.81 -20.61
N ARG A 3 -9.45 -18.90 -21.06
CA ARG A 3 -9.52 -19.28 -22.46
C ARG A 3 -10.58 -18.46 -23.14
N ASP A 4 -10.21 -17.74 -24.20
CA ASP A 4 -11.19 -17.20 -25.14
C ASP A 4 -11.66 -18.36 -26.05
N PRO A 5 -12.91 -18.86 -25.88
CA PRO A 5 -13.37 -20.03 -26.61
C PRO A 5 -13.60 -19.78 -28.11
N THR A 6 -13.52 -18.51 -28.54
CA THR A 6 -13.85 -18.11 -29.91
C THR A 6 -12.65 -18.13 -30.86
N LYS A 7 -11.41 -18.12 -30.33
CA LYS A 7 -10.18 -18.11 -31.13
C LYS A 7 -9.52 -19.49 -31.14
N LYS A 8 -10.07 -20.41 -31.88
CA LYS A 8 -9.45 -21.72 -32.15
C LYS A 8 -8.46 -21.57 -33.30
N GLY A 9 -7.16 -21.45 -32.99
CA GLY A 9 -6.12 -21.51 -34.02
C GLY A 9 -5.94 -22.91 -34.61
N ALA A 10 -5.29 -23.02 -35.78
CA ALA A 10 -4.99 -24.30 -36.41
C ALA A 10 -4.25 -25.23 -35.44
N GLY A 11 -4.69 -26.47 -35.34
CA GLY A 11 -4.09 -27.46 -34.44
C GLY A 11 -4.40 -27.32 -32.94
N TYR A 12 -5.32 -26.44 -32.55
CA TYR A 12 -5.69 -26.20 -31.15
C TYR A 12 -5.89 -27.47 -30.32
N LYS A 13 -6.62 -28.45 -30.89
CA LYS A 13 -6.96 -29.69 -30.20
C LYS A 13 -5.69 -30.51 -29.90
N SER A 14 -4.82 -30.68 -30.90
CA SER A 14 -3.56 -31.41 -30.77
C SER A 14 -2.58 -30.80 -29.78
N PHE A 15 -2.52 -29.46 -29.66
CA PHE A 15 -1.56 -28.79 -28.76
C PHE A 15 -2.10 -28.62 -27.33
N VAL A 16 -3.41 -28.63 -27.12
CA VAL A 16 -4.01 -28.28 -25.82
C VAL A 16 -4.70 -29.46 -25.14
N VAL A 17 -5.21 -30.40 -25.91
CA VAL A 17 -6.02 -31.53 -25.40
C VAL A 17 -5.34 -32.87 -25.60
N ASP A 18 -5.00 -33.22 -26.84
CA ASP A 18 -4.55 -34.57 -27.23
C ASP A 18 -3.02 -34.75 -27.11
N GLY A 19 -2.29 -33.66 -27.03
CA GLY A 19 -0.81 -33.64 -27.14
C GLY A 19 -0.34 -33.65 -28.58
N TRP A 20 0.90 -33.21 -28.80
CA TRP A 20 1.53 -33.16 -30.12
C TRP A 20 2.39 -34.41 -30.34
N ASN A 21 2.00 -35.22 -31.31
CA ASN A 21 2.68 -36.48 -31.65
C ASN A 21 3.35 -36.49 -33.07
N CYS A 22 3.16 -35.46 -33.87
CA CYS A 22 3.63 -35.37 -35.25
C CYS A 22 4.95 -34.58 -35.33
N TRP A 23 6.03 -35.10 -34.75
CA TRP A 23 7.34 -34.45 -34.66
C TRP A 23 8.00 -34.19 -36.04
N ASN A 24 7.60 -34.90 -37.07
CA ASN A 24 8.14 -34.71 -38.44
C ASN A 24 7.55 -33.48 -39.14
N ASN A 25 6.46 -32.93 -38.68
CA ASN A 25 5.78 -31.81 -39.33
C ASN A 25 6.12 -30.47 -38.68
N LYS A 26 7.31 -29.95 -38.96
CA LYS A 26 7.81 -28.69 -38.43
C LYS A 26 6.98 -27.45 -38.86
N ASP A 27 6.33 -27.52 -40.03
CA ASP A 27 5.57 -26.41 -40.58
C ASP A 27 4.28 -26.18 -39.81
N ARG A 28 3.62 -27.25 -39.35
CA ARG A 28 2.46 -27.13 -38.41
C ARG A 28 2.86 -26.51 -37.07
N LEU A 29 4.07 -26.76 -36.61
CA LEU A 29 4.57 -26.15 -35.40
C LEU A 29 4.75 -24.63 -35.58
N LYS A 30 5.35 -24.25 -36.73
CA LYS A 30 5.51 -22.83 -37.09
C LYS A 30 4.14 -22.11 -37.24
N GLU A 31 3.17 -22.79 -37.89
CA GLU A 31 1.82 -22.29 -38.06
C GLU A 31 1.12 -22.09 -36.68
N HIS A 32 1.31 -23.05 -35.75
CA HIS A 32 0.78 -22.93 -34.39
C HIS A 32 1.38 -21.73 -33.63
N VAL A 33 2.68 -21.54 -33.68
CA VAL A 33 3.36 -20.38 -33.08
C VAL A 33 2.90 -19.09 -33.75
N GLY A 34 2.86 -19.06 -35.09
CA GLY A 34 2.37 -17.93 -35.88
C GLY A 34 3.10 -16.64 -35.63
N GLY A 35 2.52 -15.53 -36.09
CA GLY A 35 3.04 -14.16 -35.89
C GLY A 35 2.66 -13.55 -34.54
N VAL A 36 3.02 -12.28 -34.34
CA VAL A 36 2.85 -11.51 -33.08
C VAL A 36 1.44 -11.54 -32.50
N GLY A 37 0.40 -11.59 -33.34
CA GLY A 37 -1.00 -11.64 -32.92
C GLY A 37 -1.59 -13.06 -32.78
N SER A 38 -0.78 -14.12 -32.96
CA SER A 38 -1.24 -15.49 -32.87
C SER A 38 -1.71 -15.85 -31.44
N PRO A 39 -2.65 -16.81 -31.30
CA PRO A 39 -3.10 -17.27 -29.99
C PRO A 39 -1.95 -17.75 -29.08
N HIS A 40 -0.92 -18.37 -29.66
CA HIS A 40 0.28 -18.84 -28.94
C HIS A 40 1.04 -17.66 -28.36
N ASN A 41 1.41 -16.67 -29.17
CA ASN A 41 2.18 -15.50 -28.72
C ASN A 41 1.39 -14.61 -27.77
N VAL A 42 0.08 -14.49 -27.96
CA VAL A 42 -0.79 -13.79 -26.99
C VAL A 42 -0.83 -14.53 -25.65
N ALA A 43 -0.90 -15.85 -25.66
CA ALA A 43 -0.85 -16.64 -24.43
C ALA A 43 0.50 -16.55 -23.72
N LEU A 44 1.61 -16.59 -24.46
CA LEU A 44 2.96 -16.43 -23.97
C LEU A 44 3.10 -15.07 -23.27
N LYS A 45 2.68 -14.00 -23.94
CA LYS A 45 2.74 -12.64 -23.38
C LYS A 45 1.92 -12.48 -22.11
N LYS A 46 0.72 -13.10 -22.05
CA LYS A 46 -0.08 -13.14 -20.82
C LYS A 46 0.63 -13.91 -19.71
N CYS A 47 1.30 -15.00 -20.04
CA CYS A 47 2.07 -15.78 -19.06
C CYS A 47 3.27 -14.96 -18.52
N GLU A 48 3.99 -14.26 -19.37
CA GLU A 48 5.09 -13.36 -18.96
C GLU A 48 4.59 -12.27 -17.99
N VAL A 49 3.47 -11.63 -18.31
CA VAL A 49 2.86 -10.63 -17.42
C VAL A 49 2.46 -11.24 -16.07
N LEU A 50 1.91 -12.46 -16.06
CA LEU A 50 1.56 -13.14 -14.82
C LEU A 50 2.77 -13.56 -14.00
N LEU A 51 3.93 -13.76 -14.61
CA LEU A 51 5.18 -14.09 -13.92
C LEU A 51 5.83 -12.84 -13.28
N GLN A 52 5.49 -11.64 -13.74
CA GLN A 52 5.96 -10.40 -13.15
C GLN A 52 5.21 -10.09 -11.84
N LYS A 53 5.53 -10.82 -10.79
CA LYS A 53 4.87 -10.73 -9.47
C LYS A 53 4.88 -9.31 -8.88
N GLU A 54 5.87 -8.50 -9.20
CA GLU A 54 5.97 -7.13 -8.69
C GLU A 54 4.87 -6.18 -9.21
N GLN A 55 4.27 -6.51 -10.35
CA GLN A 55 3.20 -5.74 -10.98
C GLN A 55 1.79 -6.24 -10.60
N HIS A 56 1.70 -7.27 -9.78
CA HIS A 56 0.42 -7.79 -9.33
C HIS A 56 -0.26 -6.79 -8.39
N ILE A 57 -1.55 -6.60 -8.57
CA ILE A 57 -2.38 -5.68 -7.77
C ILE A 57 -2.30 -6.02 -6.28
N ASP A 58 -2.25 -7.30 -5.93
CA ASP A 58 -2.13 -7.75 -4.55
C ASP A 58 -0.80 -7.34 -3.90
N VAL A 59 0.30 -7.35 -4.66
CA VAL A 59 1.61 -6.88 -4.18
C VAL A 59 1.62 -5.37 -3.99
N ALA A 60 1.07 -4.62 -4.96
CA ALA A 60 0.93 -3.17 -4.85
C ALA A 60 0.05 -2.78 -3.66
N LEU A 61 -1.08 -3.47 -3.48
CA LEU A 61 -2.00 -3.24 -2.37
C LEU A 61 -1.35 -3.56 -1.02
N ARG A 62 -0.61 -4.66 -0.89
CA ARG A 62 0.13 -5.00 0.34
C ARG A 62 1.17 -3.94 0.68
N LYS A 63 1.95 -3.48 -0.30
CA LYS A 63 2.93 -2.40 -0.08
C LYS A 63 2.26 -1.12 0.43
N GLN A 64 1.10 -0.76 -0.13
CA GLN A 64 0.34 0.39 0.31
C GLN A 64 -0.19 0.22 1.74
N LEU A 65 -0.76 -0.95 2.08
CA LEU A 65 -1.23 -1.26 3.42
C LEU A 65 -0.10 -1.23 4.45
N GLU A 66 1.07 -1.79 4.15
CA GLU A 66 2.24 -1.75 5.04
C GLU A 66 2.76 -0.31 5.21
N SER A 67 2.76 0.50 4.15
CA SER A 67 3.14 1.92 4.25
C SER A 67 2.20 2.69 5.17
N SER A 68 0.89 2.55 5.00
CA SER A 68 -0.10 3.20 5.86
C SER A 68 -0.01 2.73 7.30
N LYS A 69 0.20 1.44 7.52
CA LYS A 69 0.38 0.84 8.84
C LYS A 69 1.63 1.40 9.53
N ASN A 70 2.76 1.47 8.82
CA ASN A 70 3.99 2.04 9.35
C ASN A 70 3.83 3.53 9.68
N ALA A 71 3.17 4.32 8.82
CA ALA A 71 2.86 5.72 9.10
C ALA A 71 1.99 5.87 10.35
N TYR A 72 1.01 5.00 10.53
CA TYR A 72 0.19 4.98 11.75
C TYR A 72 1.03 4.71 13.00
N TYR A 73 1.92 3.70 13.00
CA TYR A 73 2.78 3.40 14.14
C TYR A 73 3.71 4.55 14.49
N VAL A 74 4.29 5.21 13.49
CA VAL A 74 5.14 6.40 13.71
C VAL A 74 4.35 7.50 14.40
N ARG A 75 3.11 7.78 13.96
CA ARG A 75 2.23 8.77 14.61
C ARG A 75 1.89 8.41 16.04
N VAL A 76 1.54 7.15 16.29
CA VAL A 76 1.21 6.67 17.65
C VAL A 76 2.41 6.79 18.59
N ASN A 77 3.60 6.40 18.15
CA ASN A 77 4.81 6.51 18.97
C ASN A 77 5.12 7.98 19.31
N GLY A 78 5.05 8.88 18.33
CA GLY A 78 5.22 10.32 18.57
C GLY A 78 4.18 10.90 19.56
N ALA A 79 2.93 10.43 19.47
CA ALA A 79 1.88 10.80 20.41
C ALA A 79 2.16 10.32 21.83
N ILE A 80 2.62 9.08 21.99
CA ILE A 80 3.01 8.50 23.28
C ILE A 80 4.20 9.24 23.88
N ASP A 81 5.23 9.53 23.09
CA ASP A 81 6.42 10.24 23.57
C ASP A 81 6.07 11.66 24.03
N THR A 82 5.21 12.35 23.27
CA THR A 82 4.68 13.65 23.68
C THR A 82 3.92 13.56 25.00
N ALA A 83 3.03 12.58 25.14
CA ALA A 83 2.27 12.37 26.36
C ALA A 83 3.18 12.06 27.55
N ARG A 84 4.17 11.18 27.38
CA ARG A 84 5.15 10.84 28.42
C ARG A 84 5.94 12.07 28.88
N LEU A 85 6.38 12.90 27.95
CA LEU A 85 7.09 14.13 28.29
C LEU A 85 6.24 15.05 29.16
N LEU A 86 4.99 15.32 28.73
CA LEU A 86 4.08 16.21 29.48
C LEU A 86 3.75 15.67 30.87
N LEU A 87 3.52 14.34 30.99
CA LEU A 87 3.28 13.69 32.29
C LEU A 87 4.46 13.80 33.23
N LYS A 88 5.67 13.50 32.73
CA LYS A 88 6.91 13.61 33.52
C LYS A 88 7.18 15.02 34.01
N GLN A 89 6.80 16.03 33.24
CA GLN A 89 6.99 17.43 33.58
C GLN A 89 5.80 18.04 34.36
N GLY A 90 4.72 17.27 34.58
CA GLY A 90 3.50 17.77 35.21
C GLY A 90 2.81 18.87 34.42
N LEU A 91 2.98 18.91 33.10
CA LEU A 91 2.42 19.96 32.25
C LEU A 91 1.02 19.60 31.77
N PRO A 92 0.09 20.58 31.70
CA PRO A 92 -1.26 20.35 31.15
C PRO A 92 -1.19 20.03 29.66
N PHE A 93 -2.02 19.12 29.20
CA PHE A 93 -2.09 18.69 27.79
C PHE A 93 -2.80 19.74 26.92
N GLN A 94 -3.91 20.26 27.43
CA GLN A 94 -4.79 21.16 26.67
C GLN A 94 -4.40 22.61 26.88
N GLY A 95 -4.70 23.45 25.88
CA GLY A 95 -4.68 24.89 26.00
C GLY A 95 -6.05 25.42 26.44
N HIS A 96 -6.10 26.71 26.79
CA HIS A 96 -7.35 27.40 27.09
C HIS A 96 -8.26 27.48 25.85
N ASP A 97 -7.66 27.66 24.66
CA ASP A 97 -8.35 27.71 23.38
C ASP A 97 -7.62 26.85 22.35
N GLU A 98 -8.24 25.77 21.89
CA GLU A 98 -7.69 24.85 20.88
C GLU A 98 -8.18 25.15 19.44
N SER A 99 -8.86 26.29 19.20
CA SER A 99 -9.33 26.70 17.89
C SER A 99 -8.19 26.83 16.87
N LYS A 100 -8.51 26.78 15.57
CA LYS A 100 -7.52 26.91 14.50
C LYS A 100 -6.84 28.29 14.49
N THR A 101 -7.51 29.30 15.00
CA THR A 101 -7.04 30.69 15.08
C THR A 101 -6.22 31.00 16.33
N SER A 102 -6.23 30.12 17.33
CA SER A 102 -5.52 30.32 18.58
C SER A 102 -4.01 30.22 18.40
N TYR A 103 -3.28 31.21 18.93
CA TYR A 103 -1.83 31.19 18.98
C TYR A 103 -1.28 30.13 19.94
N ASN A 104 -1.99 29.83 21.01
CA ASN A 104 -1.61 28.80 21.98
C ASN A 104 -2.65 27.70 22.09
N ARG A 105 -2.52 26.69 21.25
CA ARG A 105 -3.44 25.55 21.14
C ARG A 105 -3.15 24.40 22.12
N GLY A 106 -2.36 24.68 23.16
CA GLY A 106 -2.01 23.72 24.20
C GLY A 106 -0.66 23.02 23.99
N ASN A 107 -0.11 22.54 25.11
CA ASN A 107 1.24 21.97 25.15
C ASN A 107 1.35 20.71 24.29
N TYR A 108 0.34 19.83 24.33
CA TYR A 108 0.39 18.61 23.53
C TYR A 108 0.58 18.88 22.04
N ARG A 109 -0.21 19.78 21.47
CA ARG A 109 -0.11 20.11 20.03
C ARG A 109 1.23 20.78 19.71
N LYS A 110 1.70 21.65 20.57
CA LYS A 110 2.99 22.34 20.38
C LYS A 110 4.17 21.38 20.43
N PHE A 111 4.22 20.48 21.42
CA PHE A 111 5.29 19.50 21.53
C PHE A 111 5.23 18.47 20.41
N TYR A 112 4.03 17.98 20.04
CA TYR A 112 3.87 17.04 18.93
C TYR A 112 4.32 17.65 17.61
N GLN A 113 3.99 18.92 17.37
CA GLN A 113 4.46 19.67 16.20
C GLN A 113 5.97 19.86 16.22
N CYS A 114 6.53 20.27 17.33
CA CYS A 114 7.98 20.41 17.49
C CYS A 114 8.71 19.08 17.25
N LEU A 115 8.18 17.97 17.75
CA LEU A 115 8.73 16.64 17.48
C LEU A 115 8.71 16.31 15.97
N ALA A 116 7.63 16.66 15.28
CA ALA A 116 7.52 16.46 13.84
C ALA A 116 8.49 17.32 13.02
N GLU A 117 8.84 18.49 13.51
CA GLU A 117 9.86 19.36 12.86
C GLU A 117 11.27 18.76 12.94
N HIS A 118 11.54 17.91 13.94
CA HIS A 118 12.86 17.30 14.16
C HIS A 118 12.94 15.84 13.71
N ASP A 119 11.79 15.16 13.55
CA ASP A 119 11.71 13.78 13.05
C ASP A 119 11.10 13.72 11.63
N PRO A 120 11.93 13.51 10.59
CA PRO A 120 11.45 13.42 9.20
C PRO A 120 10.44 12.29 8.98
N ALA A 121 10.53 11.19 9.74
CA ALA A 121 9.60 10.08 9.63
C ALA A 121 8.21 10.49 10.14
N LEU A 122 8.15 11.18 11.25
CA LEU A 122 6.90 11.71 11.80
C LEU A 122 6.31 12.81 10.90
N ALA A 123 7.13 13.74 10.41
CA ALA A 123 6.71 14.76 9.45
C ALA A 123 6.05 14.14 8.21
N LYS A 124 6.70 13.15 7.61
CA LYS A 124 6.16 12.42 6.46
C LYS A 124 4.86 11.68 6.82
N ALA A 125 4.80 11.03 7.97
CA ALA A 125 3.62 10.29 8.40
C ALA A 125 2.40 11.21 8.62
N LEU A 126 2.62 12.48 8.99
CA LEU A 126 1.54 13.46 9.16
C LEU A 126 0.98 14.00 7.84
N THR A 127 1.77 13.93 6.75
CA THR A 127 1.34 14.42 5.42
C THR A 127 0.59 13.35 4.62
N VAL A 128 0.82 12.06 4.89
CA VAL A 128 0.32 10.94 4.07
C VAL A 128 -1.20 10.70 4.24
N ASP A 129 -1.77 11.02 5.41
CA ASP A 129 -3.21 10.84 5.66
C ASP A 129 -3.78 12.06 6.40
N ALA A 130 -4.02 13.14 5.67
CA ALA A 130 -4.40 14.44 6.21
C ALA A 130 -5.84 14.56 6.77
N ALA A 131 -6.53 13.47 7.10
CA ALA A 131 -7.76 13.55 7.84
C ALA A 131 -7.49 13.96 9.30
N ASP A 132 -8.12 15.03 9.78
CA ASP A 132 -7.90 15.60 11.13
C ASP A 132 -7.94 14.54 12.27
N ASN A 133 -8.76 13.49 12.12
CA ASN A 133 -8.85 12.39 13.08
C ASN A 133 -7.65 11.44 13.07
N SER A 134 -6.90 11.37 11.99
CA SER A 134 -5.73 10.50 11.86
C SER A 134 -4.47 11.11 12.46
N LEU A 135 -4.48 12.40 12.78
CA LEU A 135 -3.34 13.13 13.34
C LEU A 135 -3.12 12.91 14.84
N LEU A 136 -3.99 12.12 15.49
CA LEU A 136 -3.90 11.82 16.93
C LEU A 136 -3.88 13.07 17.84
N VAL A 137 -4.52 14.15 17.39
CA VAL A 137 -4.52 15.46 18.07
C VAL A 137 -5.88 15.77 18.72
N SER A 138 -6.89 14.91 18.53
CA SER A 138 -8.21 15.11 19.15
C SER A 138 -8.17 14.87 20.66
N SER A 139 -9.11 15.50 21.39
CA SER A 139 -9.20 15.36 22.85
C SER A 139 -9.42 13.91 23.31
N ASP A 140 -10.14 13.12 22.52
CA ASP A 140 -10.46 11.75 22.86
C ASP A 140 -9.26 10.80 22.67
N ILE A 141 -8.44 11.04 21.66
CA ILE A 141 -7.21 10.28 21.43
C ILE A 141 -6.17 10.59 22.51
N LYS A 142 -6.09 11.86 22.97
CA LYS A 142 -5.22 12.24 24.09
C LYS A 142 -5.58 11.45 25.36
N LYS A 143 -6.88 11.29 25.65
CA LYS A 143 -7.37 10.48 26.79
C LYS A 143 -7.03 9.00 26.63
N THR A 144 -7.16 8.45 25.43
CA THR A 144 -6.84 7.05 25.16
C THR A 144 -5.35 6.79 25.31
N SER A 145 -4.48 7.70 24.89
CA SER A 145 -3.03 7.59 25.06
C SER A 145 -2.61 7.60 26.54
N LEU A 146 -3.36 8.28 27.39
CA LEU A 146 -3.15 8.30 28.85
C LEU A 146 -3.50 6.98 29.52
N ASN A 147 -4.43 6.21 28.99
CA ASN A 147 -4.86 4.92 29.57
C ASN A 147 -3.93 3.76 29.20
N VAL A 148 -2.98 3.97 28.29
CA VAL A 148 -2.00 2.96 27.82
C VAL A 148 -0.64 3.11 28.54
N LEU A 149 -0.45 4.15 29.31
CA LEU A 149 0.76 4.44 30.10
C LEU A 149 0.60 4.06 31.54
#